data_971ccfc3c3604dfe6f5f79fc06156b1b
#
_entry.id   971ccfc3c3604dfe6f5f79fc06156b1b
#
_cell.length_a   1.000
_cell.length_b   1.000
_cell.length_c   1.000
_cell.angle_alpha   90.00
_cell.angle_beta   90.00
_cell.angle_gamma   90.00
#
_symmetry.space_group_name_H-M   'P 1'
#
loop_
_entity.id
_entity.type
_entity.pdbx_description
1 polymer ?
#
loop_
_entity_poly.entity_id
_entity_poly.type
_entity_poly.pdbx_seq_one_letter_code
_entity_poly.pdbx_strand_id
1 'polypeptide(L)'
;MRIQVNNEIEINYELTGDPKTQPVIALTHGMGGSQANWEADIPQLSEKYAVLRWDVRGHGDSDKPDAPYSAEIHARDLAGLLEALNINQVYCGGNSMGGAITQRFMLDFPHLAKAGFLMCTSSQVNPKMAGAWEQRATIAETEGMEAMTAAQSTFANANT
;
A
#
# COMPACT_ATOMS: atom_id res chain seq x y z
N MET A 1 -7.25 -13.42 -0.67
CA MET A 1 -8.41 -13.47 -1.61
C MET A 1 -8.17 -12.47 -2.73
N ARG A 2 -8.73 -12.69 -3.94
CA ARG A 2 -8.61 -11.72 -5.05
C ARG A 2 -10.00 -11.21 -5.45
N ILE A 3 -10.08 -9.92 -5.78
CA ILE A 3 -11.31 -9.27 -6.22
C ILE A 3 -11.00 -8.25 -7.32
N GLN A 4 -11.90 -8.17 -8.31
CA GLN A 4 -11.78 -7.17 -9.37
C GLN A 4 -12.16 -5.78 -8.84
N VAL A 5 -11.32 -4.80 -9.13
CA VAL A 5 -11.56 -3.39 -8.78
C VAL A 5 -11.50 -2.50 -10.02
N ASN A 6 -12.32 -1.46 -10.03
CA ASN A 6 -12.40 -0.45 -11.11
C ASN A 6 -12.64 -1.04 -12.53
N ASN A 7 -13.08 -2.30 -12.64
CA ASN A 7 -13.16 -3.06 -13.90
C ASN A 7 -11.82 -3.18 -14.66
N GLU A 8 -10.70 -3.01 -13.98
CA GLU A 8 -9.35 -2.95 -14.57
C GLU A 8 -8.45 -4.10 -14.11
N ILE A 9 -8.34 -4.32 -12.80
CA ILE A 9 -7.36 -5.24 -12.21
C ILE A 9 -7.98 -6.07 -11.08
N GLU A 10 -7.32 -7.17 -10.76
CA GLU A 10 -7.59 -7.93 -9.55
C GLU A 10 -6.61 -7.56 -8.43
N ILE A 11 -7.16 -7.20 -7.29
CA ILE A 11 -6.43 -6.90 -6.06
C ILE A 11 -6.49 -8.09 -5.11
N ASN A 12 -5.32 -8.53 -4.63
CA ASN A 12 -5.23 -9.48 -3.54
C ASN A 12 -5.37 -8.75 -2.20
N TYR A 13 -6.24 -9.29 -1.35
CA TYR A 13 -6.52 -8.72 -0.04
C TYR A 13 -6.83 -9.79 0.99
N GLU A 14 -6.76 -9.41 2.24
CA GLU A 14 -7.26 -10.17 3.38
C GLU A 14 -8.07 -9.27 4.30
N LEU A 15 -9.22 -9.76 4.74
CA LEU A 15 -10.10 -9.09 5.68
C LEU A 15 -10.31 -10.00 6.90
N THR A 16 -9.81 -9.57 8.05
CA THR A 16 -9.98 -10.27 9.34
C THR A 16 -11.02 -9.52 10.15
N GLY A 17 -12.00 -10.21 10.67
CA GLY A 17 -13.14 -9.61 11.38
C GLY A 17 -14.35 -9.36 10.48
N ASP A 18 -15.38 -8.72 11.03
CA ASP A 18 -16.63 -8.45 10.32
C ASP A 18 -16.83 -6.95 10.10
N PRO A 19 -16.71 -6.46 8.86
CA PRO A 19 -16.87 -5.03 8.54
C PRO A 19 -18.29 -4.49 8.78
N LYS A 20 -19.28 -5.35 9.01
CA LYS A 20 -20.66 -4.95 9.33
C LYS A 20 -20.84 -4.59 10.79
N THR A 21 -20.02 -5.16 11.67
CA THR A 21 -20.15 -5.01 13.13
C THR A 21 -18.97 -4.28 13.76
N GLN A 22 -17.84 -4.20 13.07
CA GLN A 22 -16.63 -3.56 13.54
C GLN A 22 -16.22 -2.37 12.65
N PRO A 23 -15.62 -1.31 13.20
CA PRO A 23 -15.00 -0.29 12.38
C PRO A 23 -13.84 -0.89 11.58
N VAL A 24 -13.71 -0.51 10.32
CA VAL A 24 -12.68 -1.05 9.43
C VAL A 24 -11.40 -0.23 9.52
N ILE A 25 -10.25 -0.91 9.60
CA ILE A 25 -8.92 -0.33 9.39
C ILE A 25 -8.27 -0.92 8.14
N ALA A 26 -7.88 -0.08 7.19
CA ALA A 26 -7.22 -0.46 5.96
C ALA A 26 -5.71 -0.16 6.06
N LEU A 27 -4.88 -1.18 5.83
CA LEU A 27 -3.44 -1.15 6.00
C LEU A 27 -2.73 -1.31 4.66
N THR A 28 -1.93 -0.29 4.28
CA THR A 28 -1.20 -0.24 3.01
C THR A 28 0.31 -0.39 3.25
N HIS A 29 0.92 -1.38 2.60
CA HIS A 29 2.34 -1.69 2.74
C HIS A 29 3.25 -0.70 1.98
N GLY A 30 4.55 -0.74 2.26
CA GLY A 30 5.58 0.02 1.55
C GLY A 30 6.03 -0.63 0.25
N MET A 31 6.87 0.08 -0.50
CA MET A 31 7.46 -0.42 -1.76
C MET A 31 8.24 -1.71 -1.51
N GLY A 32 8.07 -2.68 -2.40
CA GLY A 32 8.69 -4.02 -2.29
C GLY A 32 8.10 -4.91 -1.22
N GLY A 33 7.04 -4.45 -0.52
CA GLY A 33 6.31 -5.23 0.47
C GLY A 33 5.06 -5.90 -0.08
N SER A 34 4.27 -6.44 0.84
CA SER A 34 2.96 -7.04 0.58
C SER A 34 2.07 -6.89 1.82
N GLN A 35 0.82 -7.34 1.73
CA GLN A 35 -0.09 -7.40 2.88
C GLN A 35 0.50 -8.17 4.08
N ALA A 36 1.41 -9.12 3.84
CA ALA A 36 2.06 -9.89 4.88
C ALA A 36 2.91 -9.04 5.84
N ASN A 37 3.32 -7.85 5.45
CA ASN A 37 4.03 -6.93 6.32
C ASN A 37 3.26 -6.55 7.60
N TRP A 38 1.93 -6.72 7.58
CA TRP A 38 1.03 -6.40 8.69
C TRP A 38 0.61 -7.63 9.51
N GLU A 39 1.17 -8.81 9.24
CA GLU A 39 0.77 -10.08 9.88
C GLU A 39 0.88 -10.00 11.41
N ALA A 40 1.96 -9.43 11.92
CA ALA A 40 2.22 -9.33 13.37
C ALA A 40 1.24 -8.37 14.09
N ASP A 41 0.61 -7.45 13.36
CA ASP A 41 -0.30 -6.45 13.95
C ASP A 41 -1.75 -6.96 14.05
N ILE A 42 -2.08 -8.01 13.27
CA ILE A 42 -3.45 -8.54 13.17
C ILE A 42 -4.04 -8.94 14.53
N PRO A 43 -3.36 -9.72 15.37
CA PRO A 43 -3.95 -10.17 16.64
C PRO A 43 -4.42 -9.01 17.52
N GLN A 44 -3.62 -7.94 17.60
CA GLN A 44 -3.95 -6.78 18.42
C GLN A 44 -5.03 -5.90 17.79
N LEU A 45 -4.94 -5.67 16.47
CA LEU A 45 -5.91 -4.80 15.78
C LEU A 45 -7.29 -5.43 15.69
N SER A 46 -7.35 -6.76 15.45
CA SER A 46 -8.62 -7.48 15.28
C SER A 46 -9.48 -7.56 16.55
N GLU A 47 -8.92 -7.21 17.71
CA GLU A 47 -9.71 -7.06 18.94
C GLU A 47 -10.77 -5.96 18.82
N LYS A 48 -10.52 -4.92 18.02
CA LYS A 48 -11.37 -3.73 17.90
C LYS A 48 -11.83 -3.41 16.49
N TYR A 49 -11.09 -3.85 15.48
CA TYR A 49 -11.30 -3.50 14.08
C TYR A 49 -11.51 -4.72 13.20
N ALA A 50 -12.30 -4.59 12.17
CA ALA A 50 -12.14 -5.42 11.00
C ALA A 50 -10.91 -4.91 10.24
N VAL A 51 -9.90 -5.76 10.07
CA VAL A 51 -8.60 -5.37 9.51
C VAL A 51 -8.53 -5.78 8.05
N LEU A 52 -8.54 -4.79 7.17
CA LEU A 52 -8.32 -4.94 5.73
C LEU A 52 -6.85 -4.69 5.41
N ARG A 53 -6.16 -5.68 4.89
CA ARG A 53 -4.81 -5.56 4.34
C ARG A 53 -4.81 -6.02 2.89
N TRP A 54 -4.04 -5.38 2.05
CA TRP A 54 -4.09 -5.60 0.62
C TRP A 54 -2.72 -5.44 -0.04
N ASP A 55 -2.53 -6.11 -1.16
CA ASP A 55 -1.36 -5.94 -2.00
C ASP A 55 -1.64 -4.82 -3.00
N VAL A 56 -0.85 -3.75 -2.95
CA VAL A 56 -0.92 -2.66 -3.93
C VAL A 56 -0.63 -3.21 -5.32
N ARG A 57 -1.32 -2.72 -6.39
CA ARG A 57 -0.99 -3.13 -7.78
C ARG A 57 0.52 -3.14 -8.01
N GLY A 58 1.03 -4.10 -8.74
CA GLY A 58 2.45 -4.30 -8.96
C GLY A 58 3.16 -5.07 -7.85
N HIS A 59 2.48 -5.43 -6.75
CA HIS A 59 3.07 -6.10 -5.59
C HIS A 59 2.30 -7.37 -5.21
N GLY A 60 2.98 -8.23 -4.47
CA GLY A 60 2.39 -9.46 -3.93
C GLY A 60 1.67 -10.29 -4.99
N ASP A 61 0.45 -10.70 -4.67
CA ASP A 61 -0.42 -11.49 -5.54
C ASP A 61 -1.47 -10.63 -6.28
N SER A 62 -1.42 -9.31 -6.20
CA SER A 62 -2.20 -8.40 -7.05
C SER A 62 -1.66 -8.36 -8.46
N ASP A 63 -2.51 -7.93 -9.41
CA ASP A 63 -2.12 -7.75 -10.81
C ASP A 63 -0.98 -6.75 -10.96
N LYS A 64 -0.15 -7.00 -11.99
CA LYS A 64 1.05 -6.23 -12.33
C LYS A 64 0.96 -5.73 -13.77
N PRO A 65 0.00 -4.82 -14.07
CA PRO A 65 -0.17 -4.32 -15.44
C PRO A 65 1.07 -3.55 -15.90
N ASP A 66 1.39 -3.66 -17.18
CA ASP A 66 2.40 -2.83 -17.83
C ASP A 66 1.82 -1.44 -18.09
N ALA A 67 1.73 -0.63 -17.06
CA ALA A 67 1.11 0.68 -17.06
C ALA A 67 1.77 1.58 -16.00
N PRO A 68 1.62 2.90 -16.11
CA PRO A 68 2.15 3.81 -15.09
C PRO A 68 1.58 3.52 -13.69
N TYR A 69 2.41 3.68 -12.69
CA TYR A 69 2.04 3.57 -11.27
C TYR A 69 2.17 4.96 -10.63
N SER A 70 1.15 5.36 -9.86
CA SER A 70 1.19 6.62 -9.12
C SER A 70 0.38 6.52 -7.83
N ALA A 71 0.61 7.44 -6.91
CA ALA A 71 -0.16 7.49 -5.67
C ALA A 71 -1.66 7.67 -5.93
N GLU A 72 -2.03 8.42 -6.99
CA GLU A 72 -3.41 8.60 -7.44
C GLU A 72 -4.06 7.29 -7.87
N ILE A 73 -3.34 6.52 -8.69
CA ILE A 73 -3.84 5.23 -9.19
C ILE A 73 -4.01 4.27 -8.02
N HIS A 74 -3.04 4.18 -7.12
CA HIS A 74 -3.13 3.32 -5.93
C HIS A 74 -4.25 3.75 -4.98
N ALA A 75 -4.46 5.06 -4.78
CA ALA A 75 -5.56 5.56 -3.97
C ALA A 75 -6.94 5.20 -4.59
N ARG A 76 -7.05 5.27 -5.92
CA ARG A 76 -8.25 4.83 -6.65
C ARG A 76 -8.48 3.33 -6.52
N ASP A 77 -7.42 2.52 -6.50
CA ASP A 77 -7.54 1.08 -6.27
C ASP A 77 -8.06 0.76 -4.88
N LEU A 78 -7.57 1.47 -3.85
CA LEU A 78 -8.09 1.32 -2.50
C LEU A 78 -9.58 1.70 -2.44
N ALA A 79 -9.98 2.80 -3.08
CA ALA A 79 -11.39 3.20 -3.14
C ALA A 79 -12.25 2.13 -3.84
N GLY A 80 -11.79 1.60 -4.98
CA GLY A 80 -12.45 0.52 -5.70
C GLY A 80 -12.53 -0.79 -4.90
N LEU A 81 -11.49 -1.10 -4.12
CA LEU A 81 -11.48 -2.25 -3.21
C LEU A 81 -12.55 -2.09 -2.12
N LEU A 82 -12.67 -0.92 -1.51
CA LEU A 82 -13.68 -0.62 -0.51
C LEU A 82 -15.09 -0.71 -1.09
N GLU A 83 -15.31 -0.19 -2.29
CA GLU A 83 -16.58 -0.29 -3.02
C GLU A 83 -16.96 -1.75 -3.27
N ALA A 84 -16.03 -2.54 -3.82
CA ALA A 84 -16.24 -3.96 -4.10
C ALA A 84 -16.55 -4.79 -2.84
N LEU A 85 -16.04 -4.36 -1.68
CA LEU A 85 -16.29 -4.98 -0.37
C LEU A 85 -17.51 -4.38 0.36
N ASN A 86 -18.20 -3.39 -0.23
CA ASN A 86 -19.29 -2.64 0.40
C ASN A 86 -18.89 -1.99 1.74
N ILE A 87 -17.67 -1.43 1.80
CA ILE A 87 -17.14 -0.73 2.96
C ILE A 87 -17.23 0.78 2.71
N ASN A 88 -18.04 1.47 3.51
CA ASN A 88 -18.35 2.90 3.29
C ASN A 88 -17.32 3.85 3.91
N GLN A 89 -16.64 3.44 4.97
CA GLN A 89 -15.64 4.28 5.65
C GLN A 89 -14.59 3.43 6.36
N VAL A 90 -13.35 3.92 6.35
CA VAL A 90 -12.21 3.27 7.00
C VAL A 90 -11.36 4.24 7.81
N TYR A 91 -10.72 3.73 8.85
CA TYR A 91 -9.43 4.23 9.29
C TYR A 91 -8.40 3.71 8.29
N CYS A 92 -7.54 4.56 7.78
CA CYS A 92 -6.56 4.15 6.77
C CYS A 92 -5.14 4.49 7.22
N GLY A 93 -4.19 3.68 6.85
CA GLY A 93 -2.81 3.96 7.17
C GLY A 93 -1.84 3.15 6.33
N GLY A 94 -0.59 3.62 6.33
CA GLY A 94 0.42 2.95 5.56
C GLY A 94 1.84 3.37 5.92
N ASN A 95 2.77 2.52 5.52
CA ASN A 95 4.19 2.68 5.73
C ASN A 95 4.87 3.13 4.42
N SER A 96 5.75 4.13 4.48
CA SER A 96 6.58 4.59 3.34
C SER A 96 5.69 4.92 2.12
N MET A 97 5.80 4.19 1.01
CA MET A 97 4.91 4.31 -0.16
C MET A 97 3.43 4.21 0.25
N GLY A 98 3.07 3.27 1.13
CA GLY A 98 1.70 3.14 1.64
C GLY A 98 1.21 4.38 2.37
N GLY A 99 2.11 5.10 3.05
CA GLY A 99 1.80 6.38 3.66
C GLY A 99 1.52 7.49 2.63
N ALA A 100 2.26 7.52 1.52
CA ALA A 100 1.98 8.45 0.41
C ALA A 100 0.63 8.13 -0.25
N ILE A 101 0.32 6.86 -0.44
CA ILE A 101 -0.99 6.38 -0.93
C ILE A 101 -2.10 6.80 0.02
N THR A 102 -1.92 6.63 1.33
CA THR A 102 -2.88 7.04 2.36
C THR A 102 -3.16 8.54 2.31
N GLN A 103 -2.12 9.38 2.20
CA GLN A 103 -2.29 10.83 2.04
C GLN A 103 -3.13 11.16 0.82
N ARG A 104 -2.82 10.55 -0.32
CA ARG A 104 -3.56 10.76 -1.56
C ARG A 104 -4.99 10.28 -1.46
N PHE A 105 -5.23 9.11 -0.87
CA PHE A 105 -6.56 8.58 -0.62
C PHE A 105 -7.42 9.51 0.23
N MET A 106 -6.88 10.06 1.30
CA MET A 106 -7.59 11.01 2.15
C MET A 106 -7.94 12.33 1.44
N LEU A 107 -7.11 12.76 0.49
CA LEU A 107 -7.36 13.95 -0.32
C LEU A 107 -8.43 13.72 -1.39
N ASP A 108 -8.37 12.60 -2.11
CA ASP A 108 -9.25 12.31 -3.24
C ASP A 108 -10.60 11.72 -2.80
N PHE A 109 -10.61 10.97 -1.68
CA PHE A 109 -11.78 10.25 -1.17
C PHE A 109 -12.06 10.58 0.30
N PRO A 110 -12.20 11.87 0.68
CA PRO A 110 -12.37 12.28 2.08
C PRO A 110 -13.63 11.69 2.73
N HIS A 111 -14.64 11.36 1.95
CA HIS A 111 -15.86 10.73 2.43
C HIS A 111 -15.68 9.26 2.85
N LEU A 112 -14.65 8.57 2.34
CA LEU A 112 -14.30 7.19 2.70
C LEU A 112 -13.33 7.13 3.88
N ALA A 113 -12.57 8.20 4.15
CA ALA A 113 -11.55 8.23 5.19
C ALA A 113 -12.10 8.83 6.49
N LYS A 114 -12.13 8.04 7.56
CA LYS A 114 -12.46 8.52 8.91
C LYS A 114 -11.31 9.26 9.57
N ALA A 115 -10.15 8.67 9.52
CA ALA A 115 -8.87 9.21 9.99
C ALA A 115 -7.74 8.42 9.35
N GLY A 116 -6.53 8.98 9.35
CA GLY A 116 -5.35 8.32 8.82
C GLY A 116 -4.17 8.33 9.78
N PHE A 117 -3.30 7.32 9.65
CA PHE A 117 -1.99 7.31 10.27
C PHE A 117 -0.89 7.09 9.22
N LEU A 118 0.23 7.74 9.42
CA LEU A 118 1.32 7.81 8.46
C LEU A 118 2.61 7.35 9.13
N MET A 119 3.25 6.31 8.58
CA MET A 119 4.47 5.74 9.14
C MET A 119 5.62 5.89 8.13
N CYS A 120 6.75 6.42 8.58
CA CYS A 120 8.00 6.50 7.80
C CYS A 120 7.79 7.04 6.36
N THR A 121 6.97 8.08 6.20
CA THR A 121 6.58 8.65 4.92
C THR A 121 6.75 10.17 4.91
N SER A 122 6.63 10.76 3.74
CA SER A 122 6.63 12.21 3.54
C SER A 122 5.61 12.63 2.51
N SER A 123 5.23 13.91 2.50
CA SER A 123 4.33 14.49 1.50
C SER A 123 5.04 14.87 0.20
N GLN A 124 6.37 14.86 0.19
CA GLN A 124 7.19 15.19 -0.98
C GLN A 124 8.43 14.31 -1.03
N VAL A 125 8.85 13.97 -2.23
CA VAL A 125 10.16 13.34 -2.44
C VAL A 125 11.25 14.40 -2.18
N ASN A 126 12.20 14.07 -1.31
CA ASN A 126 13.37 14.92 -1.11
C ASN A 126 14.18 14.98 -2.43
N PRO A 127 14.39 16.17 -3.04
CA PRO A 127 15.11 16.28 -4.31
C PRO A 127 16.53 15.64 -4.26
N LYS A 128 17.17 15.63 -3.10
CA LYS A 128 18.48 14.99 -2.92
C LYS A 128 18.41 13.46 -3.03
N MET A 129 17.24 12.87 -2.87
CA MET A 129 17.02 11.44 -2.97
C MET A 129 16.53 10.98 -4.37
N ALA A 130 16.18 11.93 -5.25
CA ALA A 130 15.65 11.61 -6.57
C ALA A 130 16.60 10.71 -7.36
N GLY A 131 17.88 11.04 -7.43
CA GLY A 131 18.89 10.23 -8.12
C GLY A 131 19.04 8.80 -7.56
N ALA A 132 18.84 8.61 -6.25
CA ALA A 132 18.87 7.29 -5.64
C ALA A 132 17.65 6.44 -6.07
N TRP A 133 16.50 7.06 -6.26
CA TRP A 133 15.31 6.38 -6.78
C TRP A 133 15.46 6.00 -8.26
N GLU A 134 16.01 6.90 -9.08
CA GLU A 134 16.33 6.63 -10.50
C GLU A 134 17.33 5.48 -10.65
N GLN A 135 18.37 5.47 -9.83
CA GLN A 135 19.35 4.37 -9.82
C GLN A 135 18.71 3.03 -9.47
N ARG A 136 17.81 2.99 -8.48
CA ARG A 136 17.09 1.78 -8.11
C ARG A 136 16.16 1.30 -9.25
N ALA A 137 15.48 2.22 -9.89
CA ALA A 137 14.64 1.89 -11.05
C ALA A 137 15.50 1.27 -12.17
N THR A 138 16.64 1.87 -12.49
CA THR A 138 17.58 1.35 -13.50
C THR A 138 18.04 -0.06 -13.15
N ILE A 139 18.46 -0.34 -11.91
CA ILE A 139 18.87 -1.69 -11.47
C ILE A 139 17.70 -2.68 -11.64
N ALA A 140 16.49 -2.30 -11.23
CA ALA A 140 15.32 -3.16 -11.36
C ALA A 140 15.01 -3.50 -12.83
N GLU A 141 15.13 -2.53 -13.74
CA GLU A 141 14.86 -2.68 -15.17
C GLU A 141 15.95 -3.49 -15.90
N THR A 142 17.21 -3.30 -15.53
CA THR A 142 18.34 -3.91 -16.26
C THR A 142 18.84 -5.22 -15.66
N GLU A 143 18.75 -5.38 -14.34
CA GLU A 143 19.30 -6.50 -13.59
C GLU A 143 18.24 -7.32 -12.83
N GLY A 144 17.00 -6.82 -12.77
CA GLY A 144 15.86 -7.47 -12.14
C GLY A 144 15.70 -7.14 -10.65
N MET A 145 14.58 -7.59 -10.10
CA MET A 145 14.16 -7.27 -8.72
C MET A 145 15.05 -7.87 -7.65
N GLU A 146 15.72 -9.00 -7.92
CA GLU A 146 16.65 -9.63 -6.98
C GLU A 146 17.87 -8.74 -6.75
N ALA A 147 18.48 -8.22 -7.83
CA ALA A 147 19.60 -7.29 -7.77
C ALA A 147 19.20 -5.98 -7.06
N MET A 148 18.02 -5.44 -7.36
CA MET A 148 17.50 -4.24 -6.69
C MET A 148 17.32 -4.46 -5.18
N THR A 149 16.82 -5.61 -4.76
CA THR A 149 16.64 -5.95 -3.34
C THR A 149 17.98 -6.08 -2.61
N ALA A 150 18.97 -6.70 -3.24
CA ALA A 150 20.33 -6.80 -2.70
C ALA A 150 20.98 -5.41 -2.55
N ALA A 151 20.84 -4.54 -3.55
CA ALA A 151 21.32 -3.17 -3.49
C ALA A 151 20.64 -2.36 -2.34
N GLN A 152 19.35 -2.56 -2.12
CA GLN A 152 18.62 -1.88 -1.05
C GLN A 152 19.15 -2.22 0.34
N SER A 153 19.52 -3.47 0.60
CA SER A 153 20.10 -3.89 1.89
C SER A 153 21.45 -3.21 2.17
N THR A 154 22.24 -2.96 1.13
CA THR A 154 23.53 -2.27 1.23
C THR A 154 23.36 -0.79 1.57
N PHE A 155 22.36 -0.12 1.02
CA PHE A 155 22.03 1.29 1.34
C PHE A 155 21.49 1.47 2.77
N ALA A 156 20.75 0.51 3.29
CA ALA A 156 20.25 0.57 4.68
C ALA A 156 21.41 0.49 5.69
N ASN A 157 22.39 -0.35 5.42
CA ASN A 157 23.56 -0.55 6.30
C ASN A 157 24.60 0.59 6.24
N ALA A 158 24.60 1.40 5.18
CA ALA A 158 25.55 2.52 5.03
C ALA A 158 25.16 3.78 5.85
N ASN A 159 23.96 3.82 6.42
CA ASN A 159 23.41 4.94 7.18
C ASN A 159 23.21 4.64 8.68
N THR A 160 23.71 3.55 9.19
CA THR A 160 23.83 3.21 10.63
C THR A 160 25.27 3.38 11.11
#